data_e5e9847e1c2445aff80221b692438258
#
_entry.id   e5e9847e1c2445aff80221b692438258
#
_cell.length_a   1.000
_cell.length_b   1.000
_cell.length_c   1.000
_cell.angle_alpha   90.00
_cell.angle_beta   90.00
_cell.angle_gamma   90.00
#
_symmetry.space_group_name_H-M   'P 1'
#
loop_
_entity.id
_entity.type
_entity.pdbx_description
1 polymer ?
#
loop_
_entity_poly.entity_id
_entity_poly.type
_entity_poly.pdbx_seq_one_letter_code
_entity_poly.pdbx_strand_id
1 'polypeptide(L)'
;YPKNKDGSDFLFGLDYGTFTPFLTKAIQELDVKVEEKHNRKSLITGVDYSKIDDYEGLIVSASINDYKNGRPVLKLSNTENDKKSYGVILGKAKSVDNETNVQKSGDGRMWVVNTCGNLESGDLVTTSNIGGYGKRQDDDILRSYTIAKLTQDCDFTEKYIPVKRVKQEMKDVTYYLQENYVKVLDMKTV
;
A
#
# COMPACT_ATOMS: atom_id res chain seq x y z
N TYR A 1 -35.54 20.01 -38.02
CA TYR A 1 -34.40 19.12 -38.41
C TYR A 1 -33.98 19.49 -39.83
N PRO A 2 -32.67 19.60 -40.11
CA PRO A 2 -32.19 19.85 -41.46
C PRO A 2 -32.58 18.68 -42.37
N LYS A 3 -33.03 19.01 -43.56
CA LYS A 3 -33.38 18.03 -44.59
C LYS A 3 -32.39 18.08 -45.75
N ASN A 4 -32.19 16.97 -46.39
CA ASN A 4 -31.43 16.90 -47.64
C ASN A 4 -32.11 17.74 -48.74
N LYS A 5 -31.38 18.06 -49.82
CA LYS A 5 -31.89 18.84 -50.95
C LYS A 5 -33.10 18.19 -51.67
N ASP A 6 -33.25 16.88 -51.46
CA ASP A 6 -34.38 16.07 -52.02
C ASP A 6 -35.59 15.97 -51.07
N GLY A 7 -35.52 16.65 -49.88
CA GLY A 7 -36.59 16.64 -48.87
C GLY A 7 -36.56 15.43 -47.90
N SER A 8 -35.62 14.49 -48.07
CA SER A 8 -35.43 13.39 -47.13
C SER A 8 -34.82 13.86 -45.81
N ASP A 9 -35.02 13.08 -44.75
CA ASP A 9 -34.40 13.39 -43.44
C ASP A 9 -32.89 13.21 -43.51
N PHE A 10 -32.17 14.18 -42.94
CA PHE A 10 -30.74 14.13 -42.81
C PHE A 10 -30.36 13.11 -41.73
N LEU A 11 -29.93 11.95 -42.15
CA LEU A 11 -29.37 10.94 -41.25
C LEU A 11 -27.97 11.35 -40.83
N PHE A 12 -27.83 11.85 -39.60
CA PHE A 12 -26.51 12.03 -39.00
C PHE A 12 -25.87 10.67 -38.77
N GLY A 13 -24.98 10.29 -39.64
CA GLY A 13 -24.10 9.14 -39.38
C GLY A 13 -23.12 9.50 -38.26
N LEU A 14 -23.21 8.82 -37.14
CA LEU A 14 -22.20 8.86 -36.13
C LEU A 14 -20.96 8.08 -36.61
N ASP A 15 -19.88 8.79 -36.88
CA ASP A 15 -18.60 8.15 -37.12
C ASP A 15 -17.97 7.71 -35.77
N TYR A 16 -18.18 6.47 -35.43
CA TYR A 16 -17.64 5.85 -34.24
C TYR A 16 -16.11 5.91 -34.19
N GLY A 17 -15.44 5.92 -35.34
CA GLY A 17 -14.00 6.04 -35.42
C GLY A 17 -13.46 7.35 -34.87
N THR A 18 -14.23 8.42 -35.03
CA THR A 18 -13.89 9.76 -34.52
C THR A 18 -14.08 9.86 -33.00
N PHE A 19 -15.06 9.14 -32.45
CA PHE A 19 -15.35 9.16 -31.00
C PHE A 19 -14.39 8.28 -30.17
N THR A 20 -13.87 7.20 -30.74
CA THR A 20 -13.02 6.24 -30.03
C THR A 20 -11.81 6.90 -29.35
N PRO A 21 -11.02 7.79 -30.01
CA PRO A 21 -9.91 8.46 -29.36
C PRO A 21 -10.33 9.34 -28.18
N PHE A 22 -11.47 10.03 -28.29
CA PHE A 22 -11.98 10.88 -27.21
C PHE A 22 -12.45 10.03 -26.01
N LEU A 23 -13.14 8.92 -26.27
CA LEU A 23 -13.58 8.00 -25.23
C LEU A 23 -12.35 7.35 -24.55
N THR A 24 -11.38 6.91 -25.32
CA THR A 24 -10.14 6.35 -24.77
C THR A 24 -9.43 7.36 -23.86
N LYS A 25 -9.29 8.60 -24.33
CA LYS A 25 -8.68 9.65 -23.52
C LYS A 25 -9.49 9.94 -22.25
N ALA A 26 -10.82 10.03 -22.34
CA ALA A 26 -11.67 10.26 -21.19
C ALA A 26 -11.59 9.12 -20.16
N ILE A 27 -11.50 7.87 -20.60
CA ILE A 27 -11.29 6.70 -19.73
C ILE A 27 -9.92 6.78 -19.05
N GLN A 28 -8.86 7.10 -19.80
CA GLN A 28 -7.51 7.27 -19.23
C GLN A 28 -7.45 8.40 -18.19
N GLU A 29 -8.10 9.54 -18.47
CA GLU A 29 -8.19 10.65 -17.51
C GLU A 29 -9.02 10.28 -16.25
N LEU A 30 -10.05 9.48 -16.42
CA LEU A 30 -10.86 8.98 -15.30
C LEU A 30 -10.06 8.02 -14.44
N ASP A 31 -9.32 7.09 -15.05
CA ASP A 31 -8.46 6.12 -14.37
C ASP A 31 -7.42 6.84 -13.49
N VAL A 32 -6.73 7.83 -14.05
CA VAL A 32 -5.78 8.67 -13.29
C VAL A 32 -6.47 9.37 -12.12
N LYS A 33 -7.67 9.93 -12.31
CA LYS A 33 -8.41 10.61 -11.23
C LYS A 33 -8.87 9.64 -10.14
N VAL A 34 -9.24 8.42 -10.50
CA VAL A 34 -9.60 7.37 -9.54
C VAL A 34 -8.38 6.95 -8.72
N GLU A 35 -7.24 6.69 -9.37
CA GLU A 35 -5.99 6.40 -8.66
C GLU A 35 -5.57 7.52 -7.73
N GLU A 36 -5.62 8.78 -8.16
CA GLU A 36 -5.29 9.94 -7.33
C GLU A 36 -6.23 10.12 -6.12
N LYS A 37 -7.44 9.60 -6.18
CA LYS A 37 -8.38 9.64 -5.06
C LYS A 37 -7.95 8.73 -3.91
N HIS A 38 -7.42 7.55 -4.22
CA HIS A 38 -7.04 6.52 -3.26
C HIS A 38 -5.55 6.57 -2.89
N ASN A 39 -4.71 6.92 -3.85
CA ASN A 39 -3.26 6.94 -3.71
C ASN A 39 -2.73 8.37 -3.89
N ARG A 40 -1.72 8.73 -3.11
CA ARG A 40 -1.08 10.04 -3.20
C ARG A 40 0.43 9.89 -3.25
N LYS A 41 1.05 10.56 -4.22
CA LYS A 41 2.49 10.76 -4.21
C LYS A 41 2.86 11.71 -3.08
N SER A 42 3.78 11.29 -2.23
CA SER A 42 4.21 12.07 -1.07
C SER A 42 5.70 11.88 -0.82
N LEU A 43 6.34 12.92 -0.30
CA LEU A 43 7.70 12.85 0.21
C LEU A 43 7.67 12.22 1.60
N ILE A 44 8.51 11.21 1.82
CA ILE A 44 8.69 10.58 3.13
C ILE A 44 10.11 10.88 3.60
N THR A 45 10.25 11.42 4.79
CA THR A 45 11.56 11.67 5.40
C THR A 45 12.02 10.47 6.22
N GLY A 46 13.34 10.28 6.29
CA GLY A 46 13.94 9.20 7.08
C GLY A 46 13.90 7.83 6.42
N VAL A 47 13.62 7.75 5.10
CA VAL A 47 13.67 6.53 4.31
C VAL A 47 14.76 6.60 3.25
N ASP A 48 15.32 5.46 2.89
CA ASP A 48 16.25 5.35 1.76
C ASP A 48 15.45 5.07 0.48
N TYR A 49 15.31 6.06 -0.37
CA TYR A 49 14.56 5.94 -1.63
C TYR A 49 15.17 4.95 -2.62
N SER A 50 16.44 4.58 -2.48
CA SER A 50 17.05 3.51 -3.29
C SER A 50 16.49 2.13 -2.96
N LYS A 51 15.92 1.99 -1.75
CA LYS A 51 15.33 0.78 -1.19
C LYS A 51 13.87 0.97 -0.79
N ILE A 52 13.18 1.87 -1.46
CA ILE A 52 11.79 2.23 -1.08
C ILE A 52 10.84 1.04 -1.09
N ASP A 53 11.12 0.03 -1.90
CA ASP A 53 10.32 -1.19 -1.97
C ASP A 53 10.40 -2.01 -0.66
N ASP A 54 11.49 -1.87 0.12
CA ASP A 54 11.63 -2.51 1.43
C ASP A 54 10.70 -1.89 2.50
N TYR A 55 10.15 -0.70 2.19
CA TYR A 55 9.21 0.02 3.05
C TYR A 55 7.76 -0.19 2.66
N GLU A 56 7.48 -1.00 1.64
CA GLU A 56 6.10 -1.32 1.24
C GLU A 56 5.32 -1.96 2.39
N GLY A 57 4.10 -1.52 2.59
CA GLY A 57 3.24 -1.98 3.69
C GLY A 57 3.49 -1.28 5.03
N LEU A 58 4.45 -0.36 5.13
CA LEU A 58 4.67 0.41 6.35
C LEU A 58 3.77 1.65 6.41
N ILE A 59 3.30 1.95 7.62
CA ILE A 59 2.40 3.06 7.92
C ILE A 59 3.21 4.35 8.06
N VAL A 60 2.69 5.42 7.46
CA VAL A 60 3.26 6.76 7.57
C VAL A 60 2.31 7.74 8.24
N SER A 61 2.88 8.69 8.95
CA SER A 61 2.18 9.79 9.62
C SER A 61 2.64 11.13 9.06
N ALA A 62 1.75 12.12 9.08
CA ALA A 62 2.09 13.47 8.66
C ALA A 62 3.09 14.12 9.65
N SER A 63 4.16 14.70 9.12
CA SER A 63 5.06 15.57 9.88
C SER A 63 4.35 16.89 10.19
N ILE A 64 4.56 17.41 11.39
CA ILE A 64 3.94 18.67 11.79
C ILE A 64 4.64 19.81 11.06
N ASN A 65 3.85 20.66 10.40
CA ASN A 65 4.30 21.91 9.74
C ASN A 65 5.22 21.76 8.52
N ASP A 66 5.48 20.55 8.04
CA ASP A 66 6.27 20.34 6.84
C ASP A 66 5.34 20.07 5.65
N TYR A 67 5.39 20.94 4.65
CA TYR A 67 4.63 20.84 3.41
C TYR A 67 5.52 20.96 2.20
N LYS A 68 5.32 20.10 1.21
CA LYS A 68 5.93 20.21 -0.13
C LYS A 68 4.82 20.18 -1.16
N ASN A 69 4.78 21.19 -2.02
CA ASN A 69 3.76 21.32 -3.07
C ASN A 69 2.31 21.23 -2.54
N GLY A 70 2.02 21.83 -1.37
CA GLY A 70 0.70 21.79 -0.74
C GLY A 70 0.32 20.43 -0.13
N ARG A 71 1.25 19.50 -0.03
CA ARG A 71 1.07 18.17 0.56
C ARG A 71 1.90 18.03 1.83
N PRO A 72 1.41 17.35 2.87
CA PRO A 72 2.20 17.11 4.06
C PRO A 72 3.41 16.23 3.71
N VAL A 73 4.55 16.56 4.28
CA VAL A 73 5.72 15.68 4.31
C VAL A 73 5.43 14.58 5.33
N LEU A 74 5.75 13.35 4.97
CA LEU A 74 5.44 12.18 5.79
C LEU A 74 6.70 11.63 6.45
N LYS A 75 6.51 10.84 7.50
CA LYS A 75 7.54 10.02 8.15
C LYS A 75 6.94 8.69 8.57
N LEU A 76 7.76 7.68 8.81
CA LEU A 76 7.28 6.43 9.38
C LEU A 76 6.59 6.70 10.71
N SER A 77 5.40 6.12 10.89
CA SER A 77 4.67 6.21 12.16
C SER A 77 5.43 5.45 13.25
N ASN A 78 5.66 6.07 14.39
CA ASN A 78 6.38 5.49 15.53
C ASN A 78 5.71 5.82 16.87
N THR A 79 4.46 6.22 16.84
CA THR A 79 3.68 6.59 18.01
C THR A 79 2.42 5.75 18.02
N GLU A 80 2.09 5.16 19.16
CA GLU A 80 0.85 4.42 19.33
C GLU A 80 -0.37 5.34 19.20
N ASN A 81 -1.41 4.81 18.54
CA ASN A 81 -2.69 5.51 18.36
C ASN A 81 -2.48 6.91 17.75
N ASP A 82 -1.61 7.02 16.75
CA ASP A 82 -1.26 8.29 16.13
C ASP A 82 -2.40 8.83 15.25
N LYS A 83 -3.05 9.89 15.74
CA LYS A 83 -4.11 10.60 14.99
C LYS A 83 -3.62 11.26 13.69
N LYS A 84 -2.30 11.38 13.50
CA LYS A 84 -1.68 11.94 12.30
C LYS A 84 -1.35 10.88 11.27
N SER A 85 -1.74 9.62 11.50
CA SER A 85 -1.59 8.57 10.50
C SER A 85 -2.19 9.01 9.17
N TYR A 86 -1.44 8.82 8.08
CA TYR A 86 -1.81 9.35 6.77
C TYR A 86 -2.16 8.25 5.78
N GLY A 87 -1.47 7.13 5.85
CA GLY A 87 -1.68 5.99 4.95
C GLY A 87 -0.56 4.96 5.04
N VAL A 88 -0.50 4.11 4.03
CA VAL A 88 0.43 2.98 3.92
C VAL A 88 1.26 3.14 2.64
N ILE A 89 2.55 2.86 2.71
CA ILE A 89 3.46 2.93 1.55
C ILE A 89 3.13 1.81 0.57
N LEU A 90 2.96 2.14 -0.72
CA LEU A 90 2.73 1.21 -1.82
C LEU A 90 3.99 0.91 -2.66
N GLY A 91 5.16 1.42 -2.27
CA GLY A 91 6.38 1.28 -3.05
C GLY A 91 6.59 2.38 -4.10
N LYS A 92 7.40 2.09 -5.13
CA LYS A 92 7.88 3.11 -6.09
C LYS A 92 6.76 3.90 -6.74
N ALA A 93 6.77 5.20 -6.50
CA ALA A 93 6.21 6.12 -7.48
C ALA A 93 7.18 6.20 -8.67
N LYS A 94 6.67 6.12 -9.88
CA LYS A 94 7.44 6.49 -11.09
C LYS A 94 7.65 8.01 -11.09
N SER A 95 8.45 8.52 -10.18
CA SER A 95 8.70 9.96 -10.06
C SER A 95 10.18 10.22 -9.88
N VAL A 96 10.65 11.28 -10.54
CA VAL A 96 12.04 11.77 -10.53
C VAL A 96 12.38 12.43 -9.18
N ASP A 97 11.38 12.74 -8.34
CA ASP A 97 11.52 13.71 -7.23
C ASP A 97 11.54 13.08 -5.81
N ASN A 98 12.01 11.85 -5.66
CA ASN A 98 12.01 11.18 -4.35
C ASN A 98 10.63 11.21 -3.67
N GLU A 99 9.57 10.98 -4.44
CA GLU A 99 8.22 10.78 -3.94
C GLU A 99 7.83 9.31 -4.08
N THR A 100 7.03 8.80 -3.17
CA THR A 100 6.47 7.46 -3.23
C THR A 100 4.95 7.50 -3.20
N ASN A 101 4.32 6.43 -3.69
CA ASN A 101 2.88 6.28 -3.58
C ASN A 101 2.50 5.87 -2.16
N VAL A 102 1.53 6.57 -1.60
CA VAL A 102 0.93 6.28 -0.29
C VAL A 102 -0.56 6.04 -0.49
N GLN A 103 -1.02 4.88 -0.11
CA GLN A 103 -2.44 4.53 -0.12
C GLN A 103 -3.13 5.14 1.10
N LYS A 104 -4.23 5.84 0.86
CA LYS A 104 -5.04 6.47 1.91
C LYS A 104 -6.35 5.75 2.17
N SER A 105 -6.83 4.99 1.21
CA SER A 105 -8.10 4.28 1.29
C SER A 105 -8.15 3.12 0.30
N GLY A 106 -9.09 2.21 0.49
CA GLY A 106 -9.23 1.00 -0.33
C GLY A 106 -8.55 -0.20 0.31
N ASP A 107 -8.60 -1.34 -0.39
CA ASP A 107 -7.98 -2.58 0.07
C ASP A 107 -6.47 -2.53 -0.13
N GLY A 108 -5.74 -3.03 0.85
CA GLY A 108 -4.29 -2.98 0.82
C GLY A 108 -3.64 -4.01 1.75
N ARG A 109 -2.34 -3.88 1.91
CA ARG A 109 -1.53 -4.70 2.81
C ARG A 109 -0.72 -3.82 3.73
N MET A 110 -0.60 -4.22 4.98
CA MET A 110 0.27 -3.55 5.94
C MET A 110 0.99 -4.53 6.84
N TRP A 111 2.12 -4.11 7.35
CA TRP A 111 2.82 -4.84 8.38
C TRP A 111 2.21 -4.56 9.75
N VAL A 112 1.97 -5.63 10.50
CA VAL A 112 1.43 -5.55 11.87
C VAL A 112 2.32 -6.31 12.85
N VAL A 113 2.26 -5.93 14.12
CA VAL A 113 2.99 -6.56 15.21
C VAL A 113 2.02 -7.08 16.28
N ASN A 114 2.46 -8.06 17.04
CA ASN A 114 1.66 -8.75 18.04
C ASN A 114 1.75 -8.15 19.45
N THR A 115 2.04 -6.86 19.57
CA THR A 115 2.15 -6.20 20.89
C THR A 115 0.86 -6.25 21.70
N CYS A 116 -0.28 -6.46 21.03
CA CYS A 116 -1.60 -6.64 21.65
C CYS A 116 -2.20 -8.03 21.37
N GLY A 117 -1.35 -9.04 21.08
CA GLY A 117 -1.78 -10.42 20.77
C GLY A 117 -2.07 -10.66 19.30
N ASN A 118 -2.67 -11.81 18.99
CA ASN A 118 -3.08 -12.17 17.65
C ASN A 118 -4.18 -11.23 17.14
N LEU A 119 -4.24 -11.05 15.83
CA LEU A 119 -5.28 -10.28 15.17
C LEU A 119 -6.22 -11.23 14.42
N GLU A 120 -7.50 -10.99 14.55
CA GLU A 120 -8.55 -11.74 13.87
C GLU A 120 -9.21 -10.88 12.78
N SER A 121 -9.79 -11.54 11.80
CA SER A 121 -10.60 -10.86 10.78
C SER A 121 -11.71 -10.06 11.45
N GLY A 122 -11.79 -8.78 11.14
CA GLY A 122 -12.72 -7.86 11.77
C GLY A 122 -12.10 -6.93 12.81
N ASP A 123 -10.91 -7.25 13.33
CA ASP A 123 -10.18 -6.38 14.27
C ASP A 123 -9.83 -5.04 13.64
N LEU A 124 -9.85 -4.00 14.46
CA LEU A 124 -9.39 -2.67 14.07
C LEU A 124 -7.89 -2.55 14.30
N VAL A 125 -7.22 -1.91 13.35
CA VAL A 125 -5.77 -1.69 13.36
C VAL A 125 -5.46 -0.22 13.60
N THR A 126 -4.49 0.03 14.47
CA THR A 126 -3.91 1.35 14.75
C THR A 126 -2.39 1.31 14.61
N THR A 127 -1.73 2.47 14.70
CA THR A 127 -0.26 2.56 14.74
C THR A 127 0.31 1.96 16.00
N SER A 128 1.48 1.34 15.89
CA SER A 128 2.29 0.88 17.02
C SER A 128 3.43 1.86 17.34
N ASN A 129 4.17 1.58 18.40
CA ASN A 129 5.43 2.27 18.73
C ASN A 129 6.63 1.75 17.92
N ILE A 130 6.43 0.74 17.09
CA ILE A 130 7.45 0.22 16.17
C ILE A 130 7.29 0.92 14.82
N GLY A 131 8.38 1.48 14.31
CA GLY A 131 8.35 2.37 13.15
C GLY A 131 7.67 1.76 11.93
N GLY A 132 6.53 2.30 11.52
CA GLY A 132 5.75 1.89 10.35
C GLY A 132 4.85 0.68 10.55
N TYR A 133 4.84 0.05 11.72
CA TYR A 133 4.00 -1.13 11.96
C TYR A 133 2.67 -0.77 12.62
N GLY A 134 1.62 -1.50 12.23
CA GLY A 134 0.34 -1.48 12.92
C GLY A 134 0.28 -2.46 14.09
N LYS A 135 -0.69 -2.29 14.95
CA LYS A 135 -1.07 -3.22 16.01
C LYS A 135 -2.58 -3.33 16.11
N ARG A 136 -3.09 -4.38 16.76
CA ARG A 136 -4.52 -4.44 17.10
C ARG A 136 -4.89 -3.24 17.98
N GLN A 137 -6.01 -2.61 17.69
CA GLN A 137 -6.61 -1.60 18.55
C GLN A 137 -7.21 -2.26 19.78
N ASP A 138 -7.20 -1.58 20.92
CA ASP A 138 -7.62 -2.15 22.20
C ASP A 138 -9.16 -2.22 22.34
N ASP A 139 -9.90 -1.54 21.45
CA ASP A 139 -11.36 -1.53 21.42
C ASP A 139 -11.91 -1.68 20.00
N ASP A 140 -13.19 -2.01 19.86
CA ASP A 140 -13.88 -2.20 18.59
C ASP A 140 -14.59 -0.93 18.10
N ILE A 141 -14.19 0.24 18.61
CA ILE A 141 -14.79 1.52 18.25
C ILE A 141 -13.90 2.25 17.26
N LEU A 142 -14.46 2.68 16.13
CA LEU A 142 -13.75 3.53 15.17
C LEU A 142 -13.29 4.83 15.85
N ARG A 143 -11.99 5.03 15.89
CA ARG A 143 -11.34 6.21 16.48
C ARG A 143 -10.66 7.04 15.39
N SER A 144 -10.27 8.27 15.74
CA SER A 144 -9.52 9.14 14.84
C SER A 144 -8.10 8.62 14.51
N TYR A 145 -7.65 7.58 15.17
CA TYR A 145 -6.37 6.89 14.96
C TYR A 145 -6.53 5.47 14.41
N THR A 146 -7.77 5.01 14.14
CA THR A 146 -8.01 3.74 13.45
C THR A 146 -7.57 3.89 12.00
N ILE A 147 -6.74 2.99 11.52
CA ILE A 147 -6.18 3.01 10.16
C ILE A 147 -6.97 2.10 9.24
N ALA A 148 -7.27 0.91 9.71
CA ALA A 148 -7.89 -0.12 8.88
C ALA A 148 -8.69 -1.12 9.71
N LYS A 149 -9.47 -1.94 9.00
CA LYS A 149 -10.12 -3.13 9.53
C LYS A 149 -9.52 -4.35 8.86
N LEU A 150 -9.14 -5.32 9.65
CA LEU A 150 -8.50 -6.55 9.16
C LEU A 150 -9.52 -7.42 8.40
N THR A 151 -9.09 -7.98 7.28
CA THR A 151 -9.90 -8.89 6.46
C THR A 151 -9.49 -10.35 6.60
N GLN A 152 -8.35 -10.61 7.23
CA GLN A 152 -7.78 -11.95 7.43
C GLN A 152 -7.16 -12.06 8.82
N ASP A 153 -7.19 -13.28 9.38
CA ASP A 153 -6.51 -13.56 10.63
C ASP A 153 -4.99 -13.42 10.48
N CYS A 154 -4.36 -12.90 11.52
CA CYS A 154 -2.91 -12.80 11.61
C CYS A 154 -2.44 -13.54 12.84
N ASP A 155 -2.00 -14.78 12.64
CA ASP A 155 -1.43 -15.62 13.67
C ASP A 155 0.09 -15.40 13.73
N PHE A 156 0.56 -14.91 14.88
CA PHE A 156 1.98 -14.67 15.16
C PHE A 156 2.66 -15.87 15.80
N THR A 157 2.03 -17.04 15.82
CA THR A 157 2.71 -18.27 16.23
C THR A 157 3.94 -18.46 15.35
N GLU A 158 5.08 -18.67 15.99
CA GLU A 158 6.35 -18.83 15.27
C GLU A 158 6.25 -20.03 14.32
N LYS A 159 6.25 -19.73 13.02
CA LYS A 159 6.34 -20.74 11.96
C LYS A 159 7.79 -20.85 11.55
N TYR A 160 8.39 -21.98 11.84
CA TYR A 160 9.73 -22.31 11.40
C TYR A 160 9.66 -23.07 10.09
N ILE A 161 10.17 -22.47 9.01
CA ILE A 161 10.32 -23.19 7.74
C ILE A 161 11.68 -23.87 7.76
N PRO A 162 11.74 -25.20 7.67
CA PRO A 162 13.02 -25.89 7.61
C PRO A 162 13.78 -25.46 6.35
N VAL A 163 14.97 -24.91 6.55
CA VAL A 163 15.86 -24.60 5.44
C VAL A 163 16.47 -25.90 4.94
N LYS A 164 16.39 -26.10 3.62
CA LYS A 164 16.92 -27.30 2.96
C LYS A 164 18.37 -27.51 3.35
N ARG A 165 18.70 -28.71 3.87
CA ARG A 165 20.10 -29.07 4.15
C ARG A 165 20.93 -28.92 2.88
N VAL A 166 21.94 -28.07 2.91
CA VAL A 166 22.93 -27.98 1.87
C VAL A 166 24.10 -28.87 2.25
N LYS A 167 24.30 -29.95 1.48
CA LYS A 167 25.48 -30.79 1.61
C LYS A 167 26.63 -30.03 0.95
N GLN A 168 27.61 -29.65 1.73
CA GLN A 168 28.82 -29.02 1.23
C GLN A 168 29.99 -30.02 1.35
N GLU A 169 30.52 -30.47 0.22
CA GLU A 169 31.70 -31.33 0.17
C GLU A 169 32.94 -30.45 -0.06
N MET A 170 33.82 -30.38 0.91
CA MET A 170 35.17 -29.91 0.73
C MET A 170 36.10 -31.13 0.73
N LYS A 171 37.16 -31.05 -0.09
CA LYS A 171 38.21 -32.09 -0.21
C LYS A 171 38.33 -32.92 1.08
N ASP A 172 37.89 -34.17 1.01
CA ASP A 172 37.96 -35.20 2.04
C ASP A 172 37.15 -35.01 3.32
N VAL A 173 36.27 -33.99 3.42
CA VAL A 173 35.41 -33.76 4.57
C VAL A 173 33.99 -33.39 4.12
N THR A 174 32.98 -34.13 4.58
CA THR A 174 31.57 -33.83 4.35
C THR A 174 30.99 -33.10 5.54
N TYR A 175 30.51 -31.90 5.34
CA TYR A 175 29.78 -31.11 6.36
C TYR A 175 28.28 -31.20 6.12
N TYR A 176 27.51 -31.41 7.18
CA TYR A 176 26.10 -31.20 7.19
C TYR A 176 25.85 -29.88 7.92
N LEU A 177 25.32 -28.91 7.22
CA LEU A 177 24.80 -27.72 7.89
C LEU A 177 23.62 -28.14 8.74
N GLN A 178 23.60 -27.70 9.99
CA GLN A 178 22.49 -27.91 10.90
C GLN A 178 21.22 -27.34 10.28
N GLU A 179 20.09 -28.04 10.43
CA GLU A 179 18.79 -27.49 9.99
C GLU A 179 18.55 -26.17 10.71
N ASN A 180 18.56 -25.09 9.96
CA ASN A 180 18.18 -23.79 10.45
C ASN A 180 16.70 -23.54 10.08
N TYR A 181 16.00 -22.92 10.99
CA TYR A 181 14.63 -22.47 10.77
C TYR A 181 14.63 -20.96 10.63
N VAL A 182 13.92 -20.45 9.64
CA VAL A 182 13.75 -19.01 9.42
C VAL A 182 12.39 -18.59 9.97
N LYS A 183 12.41 -17.61 10.85
CA LYS A 183 11.17 -16.98 11.35
C LYS A 183 10.55 -16.18 10.22
N VAL A 184 9.33 -16.52 9.85
CA VAL A 184 8.58 -15.80 8.81
C VAL A 184 7.58 -14.89 9.49
N LEU A 185 7.67 -13.59 9.19
CA LEU A 185 6.64 -12.60 9.51
C LEU A 185 5.72 -12.51 8.30
N ASP A 186 4.46 -12.81 8.50
CA ASP A 186 3.47 -12.73 7.44
C ASP A 186 2.98 -11.29 7.25
N MET A 187 2.99 -10.81 6.00
CA MET A 187 2.29 -9.60 5.60
C MET A 187 0.82 -9.98 5.34
N LYS A 188 -0.11 -9.29 5.98
CA LYS A 188 -1.55 -9.56 5.83
C LYS A 188 -2.25 -8.44 5.06
N THR A 189 -3.30 -8.82 4.35
CA THR A 189 -4.19 -7.88 3.65
C THR A 189 -5.15 -7.24 4.65
N VAL A 190 -5.32 -5.95 4.57
CA VAL A 190 -6.17 -5.13 5.45
C VAL A 190 -7.24 -4.43 4.60
#